data_45b184cebeefdcfd47b8bfb108f2a327
#
_entry.id   45b184cebeefdcfd47b8bfb108f2a327
#
_cell.length_a   1.000
_cell.length_b   1.000
_cell.length_c   1.000
_cell.angle_alpha   90.00
_cell.angle_beta   90.00
_cell.angle_gamma   90.00
#
_symmetry.space_group_name_H-M   'P 1'
#
loop_
_entity.id
_entity.type
_entity.pdbx_description
1 polymer ?
#
loop_
_entity_poly.entity_id
_entity_poly.type
_entity_poly.pdbx_seq_one_letter_code
_entity_poly.pdbx_strand_id
1 'polypeptide(L)'
;MPSNEAVERAKYEPLRKTPLEPVSEALETMPYGLYIIGSRNGRGELNGMMADWAMQVSFKPRLLAVSFENDATTLRNVRETSVLSLNVLPLEARELAGRFAQPHDASKIKGRSEEGSARVYNKLAGLAYSAGEHTGCPLLDEALAWVECRALEFLSAGDHTLVVSEVLDGEVLRDGEPLTQRALGWSYGG
;
A
#
# COMPACT_ATOMS: atom_id res chain seq x y z
N MET A 1 11.88 31.49 13.79
CA MET A 1 11.53 30.09 14.13
C MET A 1 10.74 29.53 12.99
N PRO A 2 11.17 28.44 12.34
CA PRO A 2 10.35 27.80 11.30
C PRO A 2 9.06 27.29 11.94
N SER A 3 7.95 27.36 11.20
CA SER A 3 6.65 26.86 11.66
C SER A 3 6.71 25.35 11.91
N ASN A 4 5.87 24.81 12.81
CA ASN A 4 5.78 23.36 13.05
C ASN A 4 5.56 22.55 11.75
N GLU A 5 4.80 23.11 10.80
CA GLU A 5 4.61 22.50 9.47
C GLU A 5 5.89 22.36 8.65
N ALA A 6 6.81 23.33 8.75
CA ALA A 6 8.10 23.25 8.04
C ALA A 6 9.03 22.20 8.67
N VAL A 7 8.96 22.01 9.99
CA VAL A 7 9.75 21.00 10.71
C VAL A 7 9.19 19.59 10.45
N GLU A 8 7.87 19.43 10.36
CA GLU A 8 7.25 18.15 9.98
C GLU A 8 7.52 17.77 8.52
N ARG A 9 7.46 18.74 7.61
CA ARG A 9 7.83 18.52 6.21
C ARG A 9 9.28 18.03 6.07
N ALA A 10 10.20 18.62 6.79
CA ALA A 10 11.62 18.24 6.74
C ALA A 10 11.90 16.80 7.21
N LYS A 11 11.01 16.21 8.03
CA LYS A 11 11.16 14.81 8.49
C LYS A 11 10.82 13.76 7.44
N TYR A 12 10.09 14.14 6.40
CA TYR A 12 9.58 13.23 5.37
C TYR A 12 10.04 13.60 3.95
N GLU A 13 10.91 14.59 3.78
CA GLU A 13 11.53 14.81 2.48
C GLU A 13 12.38 13.59 2.11
N PRO A 14 12.06 12.89 1.03
CA PRO A 14 12.97 11.89 0.50
C PRO A 14 14.25 12.62 0.09
N LEU A 15 15.38 12.20 0.62
CA LEU A 15 16.70 12.71 0.26
C LEU A 15 17.02 12.29 -1.19
N ARG A 16 16.41 12.94 -2.17
CA ARG A 16 16.79 12.76 -3.58
C ARG A 16 18.15 13.38 -3.80
N LYS A 17 19.11 12.54 -4.01
CA LYS A 17 20.51 12.94 -4.27
C LYS A 17 20.77 13.32 -5.73
N THR A 18 19.81 13.04 -6.63
CA THR A 18 19.95 13.25 -8.09
C THR A 18 18.67 13.89 -8.64
N PRO A 19 18.76 14.89 -9.53
CA PRO A 19 17.61 15.39 -10.26
C PRO A 19 16.95 14.24 -11.04
N LEU A 20 15.62 14.22 -11.08
CA LEU A 20 14.91 13.27 -11.94
C LEU A 20 15.13 13.60 -13.40
N GLU A 21 15.02 12.58 -14.24
CA GLU A 21 14.85 12.81 -15.67
C GLU A 21 13.49 13.47 -15.94
N PRO A 22 13.37 14.34 -16.99
CA PRO A 22 12.13 15.05 -17.29
C PRO A 22 10.90 14.15 -17.44
N VAL A 23 11.08 12.92 -17.92
CA VAL A 23 10.01 11.92 -18.05
C VAL A 23 9.52 11.47 -16.66
N SER A 24 10.42 11.19 -15.75
CA SER A 24 10.08 10.81 -14.37
C SER A 24 9.37 11.94 -13.64
N GLU A 25 9.84 13.20 -13.81
CA GLU A 25 9.16 14.38 -13.26
C GLU A 25 7.72 14.51 -13.79
N ALA A 26 7.51 14.27 -15.09
CA ALA A 26 6.19 14.32 -15.70
C ALA A 26 5.26 13.23 -15.13
N LEU A 27 5.74 12.00 -14.96
CA LEU A 27 4.99 10.90 -14.37
C LEU A 27 4.63 11.15 -12.90
N GLU A 28 5.51 11.79 -12.14
CA GLU A 28 5.24 12.16 -10.73
C GLU A 28 4.15 13.22 -10.56
N THR A 29 3.74 13.90 -11.63
CA THR A 29 2.58 14.82 -11.57
C THR A 29 1.25 14.09 -11.50
N MET A 30 1.19 12.79 -11.79
CA MET A 30 -0.03 11.99 -11.71
C MET A 30 -0.49 11.89 -10.25
N PRO A 31 -1.79 12.14 -9.97
CA PRO A 31 -2.31 12.01 -8.62
C PRO A 31 -2.57 10.55 -8.27
N TYR A 32 -2.07 10.11 -7.13
CA TYR A 32 -2.31 8.76 -6.61
C TYR A 32 -2.87 8.82 -5.20
N GLY A 33 -3.88 7.99 -4.92
CA GLY A 33 -4.29 7.65 -3.57
C GLY A 33 -3.28 6.73 -2.91
N LEU A 34 -3.33 6.61 -1.58
CA LEU A 34 -2.52 5.66 -0.84
C LEU A 34 -3.41 4.63 -0.15
N TYR A 35 -3.04 3.38 -0.33
CA TYR A 35 -3.81 2.22 0.09
C TYR A 35 -2.91 1.23 0.83
N ILE A 36 -3.49 0.46 1.75
CA ILE A 36 -2.84 -0.73 2.26
C ILE A 36 -3.46 -1.94 1.57
N ILE A 37 -2.65 -2.67 0.82
CA ILE A 37 -3.04 -3.95 0.25
C ILE A 37 -2.76 -5.03 1.28
N GLY A 38 -3.82 -5.60 1.83
CA GLY A 38 -3.77 -6.75 2.72
C GLY A 38 -3.64 -8.04 1.93
N SER A 39 -2.89 -8.99 2.45
CA SER A 39 -2.71 -10.31 1.87
C SER A 39 -2.50 -11.37 2.95
N ARG A 40 -2.67 -12.64 2.59
CA ARG A 40 -2.26 -13.78 3.38
C ARG A 40 -1.51 -14.79 2.52
N ASN A 41 -0.58 -15.52 3.11
CA ASN A 41 0.05 -16.64 2.41
C ASN A 41 -0.77 -17.93 2.57
N GLY A 42 -0.32 -19.02 1.96
CA GLY A 42 -1.00 -20.32 2.01
C GLY A 42 -1.06 -20.96 3.42
N ARG A 43 -0.28 -20.45 4.38
CA ARG A 43 -0.33 -20.84 5.79
C ARG A 43 -1.28 -19.98 6.62
N GLY A 44 -1.91 -18.96 6.01
CA GLY A 44 -2.78 -18.01 6.70
C GLY A 44 -2.03 -16.87 7.41
N GLU A 45 -0.73 -16.72 7.22
CA GLU A 45 0.04 -15.61 7.80
C GLU A 45 -0.29 -14.33 7.05
N LEU A 46 -0.72 -13.32 7.81
CA LEU A 46 -1.19 -12.05 7.27
C LEU A 46 -0.02 -11.10 7.00
N ASN A 47 -0.14 -10.31 5.94
CA ASN A 47 0.78 -9.25 5.60
C ASN A 47 0.03 -8.07 4.97
N GLY A 48 0.70 -6.92 4.90
CA GLY A 48 0.25 -5.75 4.16
C GLY A 48 1.39 -4.99 3.53
N MET A 49 1.09 -4.28 2.47
CA MET A 49 2.01 -3.32 1.85
C MET A 49 1.28 -2.03 1.49
N MET A 50 1.98 -0.92 1.50
CA MET A 50 1.47 0.30 0.91
C MET A 50 1.53 0.19 -0.62
N ALA A 51 0.48 0.65 -1.28
CA ALA A 51 0.41 0.78 -2.73
C ALA A 51 -0.26 2.11 -3.09
N ASP A 52 0.16 2.68 -4.20
CA ASP A 52 -0.41 3.88 -4.81
C ASP A 52 -0.96 3.61 -6.22
N TRP A 53 -0.43 2.64 -6.94
CA TRP A 53 -0.90 2.26 -8.27
C TRP A 53 -2.07 1.27 -8.19
N ALA A 54 -3.21 1.77 -7.74
CA ALA A 54 -4.46 1.02 -7.68
C ALA A 54 -5.62 1.86 -8.22
N MET A 55 -6.52 1.22 -8.99
CA MET A 55 -7.69 1.88 -9.56
C MET A 55 -8.82 0.91 -9.88
N GLN A 56 -10.05 1.42 -9.87
CA GLN A 56 -11.19 0.70 -10.45
C GLN A 56 -11.07 0.69 -11.98
N VAL A 57 -11.25 -0.48 -12.61
CA VAL A 57 -11.10 -0.65 -14.06
C VAL A 57 -12.36 -1.16 -14.76
N SER A 58 -13.40 -1.55 -14.01
CA SER A 58 -14.69 -1.98 -14.57
C SER A 58 -15.84 -1.76 -13.57
N PHE A 59 -17.05 -1.52 -14.10
CA PHE A 59 -18.29 -1.44 -13.32
C PHE A 59 -19.05 -2.77 -13.28
N LYS A 60 -19.01 -3.55 -14.36
CA LYS A 60 -19.74 -4.83 -14.50
C LYS A 60 -18.92 -5.83 -15.31
N PRO A 61 -18.29 -6.81 -14.64
CA PRO A 61 -18.17 -6.96 -13.19
C PRO A 61 -17.38 -5.79 -12.57
N ARG A 62 -17.49 -5.59 -11.24
CA ARG A 62 -16.65 -4.62 -10.55
C ARG A 62 -15.23 -5.16 -10.49
N LEU A 63 -14.30 -4.50 -11.17
CA LEU A 63 -12.90 -4.90 -11.18
C LEU A 63 -12.01 -3.77 -10.64
N LEU A 64 -11.00 -4.19 -9.89
CA LEU A 64 -9.93 -3.37 -9.37
C LEU A 64 -8.60 -3.86 -9.97
N ALA A 65 -7.73 -2.93 -10.36
CA ALA A 65 -6.36 -3.23 -10.76
C ALA A 65 -5.39 -2.66 -9.74
N VAL A 66 -4.36 -3.46 -9.39
CA VAL A 66 -3.24 -3.05 -8.53
C VAL A 66 -1.94 -3.48 -9.19
N SER A 67 -0.97 -2.58 -9.26
CA SER A 67 0.37 -2.88 -9.75
C SER A 67 1.31 -3.18 -8.59
N PHE A 68 2.06 -4.28 -8.69
CA PHE A 68 2.99 -4.75 -7.67
C PHE A 68 4.40 -4.87 -8.27
N GLU A 69 5.42 -4.47 -7.53
CA GLU A 69 6.79 -4.84 -7.86
C GLU A 69 6.91 -6.38 -7.93
N ASN A 70 7.66 -6.89 -8.92
CA ASN A 70 7.75 -8.33 -9.18
C ASN A 70 8.35 -9.13 -8.02
N ASP A 71 9.15 -8.50 -7.15
CA ASP A 71 9.76 -9.12 -5.97
C ASP A 71 8.96 -8.87 -4.66
N ALA A 72 7.79 -8.24 -4.75
CA ALA A 72 6.96 -7.93 -3.58
C ALA A 72 6.43 -9.21 -2.91
N THR A 73 6.59 -9.29 -1.59
CA THR A 73 6.02 -10.40 -0.78
C THR A 73 4.51 -10.48 -0.93
N THR A 74 3.84 -9.33 -1.01
CA THR A 74 2.38 -9.27 -1.20
C THR A 74 1.96 -9.88 -2.53
N LEU A 75 2.67 -9.60 -3.63
CA LEU A 75 2.40 -10.24 -4.93
C LEU A 75 2.54 -11.76 -4.85
N ARG A 76 3.58 -12.26 -4.18
CA ARG A 76 3.77 -13.71 -3.98
C ARG A 76 2.61 -14.32 -3.22
N ASN A 77 2.14 -13.68 -2.15
CA ASN A 77 0.98 -14.12 -1.38
C ASN A 77 -0.29 -14.15 -2.24
N VAL A 78 -0.52 -13.09 -3.04
CA VAL A 78 -1.68 -13.01 -3.93
C VAL A 78 -1.62 -14.08 -5.04
N ARG A 79 -0.44 -14.38 -5.57
CA ARG A 79 -0.28 -15.49 -6.54
C ARG A 79 -0.60 -16.86 -5.91
N GLU A 80 -0.25 -17.05 -4.64
CA GLU A 80 -0.48 -18.29 -3.92
C GLU A 80 -1.95 -18.49 -3.54
N THR A 81 -2.64 -17.43 -3.14
CA THR A 81 -3.98 -17.52 -2.54
C THR A 81 -5.09 -16.97 -3.41
N SER A 82 -4.76 -16.21 -4.45
CA SER A 82 -5.68 -15.48 -5.33
C SER A 82 -6.61 -14.51 -4.61
N VAL A 83 -6.23 -14.01 -3.41
CA VAL A 83 -7.04 -13.05 -2.66
C VAL A 83 -6.21 -11.89 -2.14
N LEU A 84 -6.87 -10.75 -2.01
CA LEU A 84 -6.31 -9.54 -1.40
C LEU A 84 -7.43 -8.67 -0.82
N SER A 85 -7.07 -7.76 0.09
CA SER A 85 -7.91 -6.62 0.47
C SER A 85 -7.23 -5.31 0.08
N LEU A 86 -8.02 -4.27 -0.16
CA LEU A 86 -7.53 -2.90 -0.30
C LEU A 86 -8.21 -2.05 0.77
N ASN A 87 -7.40 -1.34 1.56
CA ASN A 87 -7.84 -0.44 2.62
C ASN A 87 -7.47 0.98 2.23
N VAL A 88 -8.45 1.87 2.15
CA VAL A 88 -8.27 3.30 1.82
C VAL A 88 -7.81 4.03 3.07
N LEU A 89 -6.64 4.67 3.01
CA LEU A 89 -6.10 5.38 4.16
C LEU A 89 -6.71 6.77 4.32
N PRO A 90 -7.05 7.21 5.56
CA PRO A 90 -7.39 8.60 5.84
C PRO A 90 -6.17 9.52 5.80
N LEU A 91 -6.40 10.81 5.56
CA LEU A 91 -5.35 11.83 5.43
C LEU A 91 -4.38 11.87 6.63
N GLU A 92 -4.88 11.61 7.83
CA GLU A 92 -4.11 11.58 9.07
C GLU A 92 -3.24 10.33 9.26
N ALA A 93 -3.43 9.26 8.48
CA ALA A 93 -2.75 7.97 8.64
C ALA A 93 -1.30 7.93 8.08
N ARG A 94 -0.54 9.03 8.23
CA ARG A 94 0.84 9.17 7.73
C ARG A 94 1.81 8.14 8.34
N GLU A 95 1.71 7.92 9.64
CA GLU A 95 2.55 6.94 10.33
C GLU A 95 2.25 5.52 9.87
N LEU A 96 0.98 5.21 9.67
CA LEU A 96 0.54 3.92 9.15
C LEU A 96 1.07 3.69 7.74
N ALA A 97 0.94 4.68 6.85
CA ALA A 97 1.52 4.63 5.50
C ALA A 97 3.03 4.36 5.55
N GLY A 98 3.78 5.11 6.37
CA GLY A 98 5.22 4.90 6.56
C GLY A 98 5.59 3.50 7.06
N ARG A 99 4.79 2.93 7.93
CA ARG A 99 4.97 1.57 8.45
C ARG A 99 4.81 0.51 7.36
N PHE A 100 3.79 0.64 6.50
CA PHE A 100 3.51 -0.32 5.43
C PHE A 100 4.38 -0.12 4.18
N ALA A 101 4.98 1.06 4.00
CA ALA A 101 5.97 1.32 2.95
C ALA A 101 7.31 0.59 3.17
N GLN A 102 7.55 0.08 4.40
CA GLN A 102 8.81 -0.62 4.68
C GLN A 102 8.85 -1.99 4.01
N PRO A 103 10.03 -2.42 3.49
CA PRO A 103 10.20 -3.75 2.96
C PRO A 103 9.84 -4.82 3.99
N HIS A 104 9.29 -5.94 3.54
CA HIS A 104 9.04 -7.10 4.42
C HIS A 104 10.34 -7.77 4.85
N ASP A 105 11.35 -7.76 3.99
CA ASP A 105 12.68 -8.32 4.28
C ASP A 105 13.58 -7.28 4.96
N ALA A 106 13.90 -7.52 6.24
CA ALA A 106 14.75 -6.64 7.02
C ALA A 106 16.18 -6.51 6.47
N SER A 107 16.66 -7.49 5.68
CA SER A 107 17.98 -7.43 5.05
C SER A 107 18.12 -6.27 4.06
N LYS A 108 17.00 -5.78 3.52
CA LYS A 108 16.95 -4.60 2.64
C LYS A 108 17.05 -3.26 3.40
N ILE A 109 17.07 -3.28 4.74
CA ILE A 109 17.02 -2.07 5.56
C ILE A 109 18.34 -1.88 6.29
N LYS A 110 19.14 -0.91 5.84
CA LYS A 110 20.41 -0.56 6.48
C LYS A 110 20.19 0.34 7.71
N GLY A 111 20.85 0.02 8.82
CA GLY A 111 20.97 0.94 9.98
C GLY A 111 19.79 1.00 10.93
N ARG A 112 18.88 0.01 10.95
CA ARG A 112 17.77 -0.06 11.91
C ARG A 112 18.13 -0.78 13.21
N SER A 113 17.47 -0.35 14.31
CA SER A 113 17.47 -1.08 15.57
C SER A 113 16.74 -2.42 15.46
N GLU A 114 17.02 -3.37 16.38
CA GLU A 114 16.30 -4.65 16.45
C GLU A 114 14.78 -4.47 16.55
N GLU A 115 14.29 -3.49 17.34
CA GLU A 115 12.87 -3.15 17.44
C GLU A 115 12.28 -2.65 16.11
N GLY A 116 13.03 -1.82 15.36
CA GLY A 116 12.64 -1.37 14.03
C GLY A 116 12.57 -2.51 13.03
N SER A 117 13.47 -3.49 13.14
CA SER A 117 13.49 -4.68 12.29
C SER A 117 12.32 -5.63 12.59
N ALA A 118 12.00 -5.83 13.88
CA ALA A 118 10.85 -6.64 14.29
C ALA A 118 9.52 -6.05 13.80
N ARG A 119 9.35 -4.70 13.83
CA ARG A 119 8.18 -4.02 13.30
C ARG A 119 8.02 -4.19 11.79
N VAL A 120 9.12 -4.32 11.05
CA VAL A 120 9.08 -4.57 9.60
C VAL A 120 8.56 -5.97 9.28
N TYR A 121 8.92 -6.98 10.06
CA TYR A 121 8.42 -8.35 9.86
C TYR A 121 6.92 -8.49 10.15
N ASN A 122 6.42 -7.83 11.18
CA ASN A 122 5.01 -7.86 11.54
C ASN A 122 4.40 -6.46 11.50
N LYS A 123 4.10 -6.00 10.29
CA LYS A 123 3.52 -4.68 10.06
C LYS A 123 2.13 -4.51 10.68
N LEU A 124 1.43 -5.60 10.98
CA LEU A 124 0.11 -5.60 11.60
C LEU A 124 0.15 -5.63 13.14
N ALA A 125 1.33 -5.86 13.75
CA ALA A 125 1.44 -5.96 15.20
C ALA A 125 0.92 -4.69 15.90
N GLY A 126 -0.01 -4.86 16.85
CA GLY A 126 -0.60 -3.76 17.62
C GLY A 126 -1.58 -2.87 16.84
N LEU A 127 -1.97 -3.24 15.61
CA LEU A 127 -3.07 -2.61 14.89
C LEU A 127 -4.37 -3.35 15.15
N ALA A 128 -5.48 -2.60 15.18
CA ALA A 128 -6.82 -3.15 15.16
C ALA A 128 -7.21 -3.46 13.71
N TYR A 129 -7.61 -4.71 13.46
CA TYR A 129 -8.10 -5.17 12.16
C TYR A 129 -8.97 -6.41 12.33
N SER A 130 -9.85 -6.66 11.38
CA SER A 130 -10.58 -7.92 11.22
C SER A 130 -10.04 -8.72 10.03
N ALA A 131 -10.30 -10.02 10.01
CA ALA A 131 -10.09 -10.85 8.84
C ALA A 131 -11.32 -10.74 7.93
N GLY A 132 -11.12 -10.45 6.65
CA GLY A 132 -12.20 -10.40 5.66
C GLY A 132 -12.95 -11.73 5.57
N GLU A 133 -14.27 -11.66 5.44
CA GLU A 133 -15.13 -12.86 5.39
C GLU A 133 -14.86 -13.70 4.12
N HIS A 134 -14.59 -13.04 2.98
CA HIS A 134 -14.38 -13.70 1.70
C HIS A 134 -12.93 -14.06 1.45
N THR A 135 -11.99 -13.28 1.97
CA THR A 135 -10.57 -13.41 1.62
C THR A 135 -9.70 -13.88 2.79
N GLY A 136 -10.12 -13.63 4.03
CA GLY A 136 -9.30 -13.77 5.22
C GLY A 136 -8.12 -12.78 5.29
N CYS A 137 -8.07 -11.81 4.38
CA CYS A 137 -7.06 -10.75 4.38
C CYS A 137 -7.38 -9.68 5.43
N PRO A 138 -6.38 -8.91 5.92
CA PRO A 138 -6.62 -7.90 6.96
C PRO A 138 -7.43 -6.73 6.42
N LEU A 139 -8.50 -6.38 7.14
CA LEU A 139 -9.33 -5.18 6.98
C LEU A 139 -9.04 -4.26 8.15
N LEU A 140 -8.41 -3.11 7.91
CA LEU A 140 -7.92 -2.22 8.96
C LEU A 140 -9.05 -1.35 9.52
N ASP A 141 -9.21 -1.32 10.84
CA ASP A 141 -10.24 -0.50 11.51
C ASP A 141 -9.98 1.01 11.33
N GLU A 142 -8.73 1.42 11.10
CA GLU A 142 -8.34 2.80 10.84
C GLU A 142 -8.61 3.26 9.39
N ALA A 143 -8.99 2.37 8.48
CA ALA A 143 -9.29 2.74 7.11
C ALA A 143 -10.57 3.61 7.00
N LEU A 144 -10.69 4.39 5.92
CA LEU A 144 -11.95 5.04 5.54
C LEU A 144 -12.93 4.02 4.98
N ALA A 145 -12.40 3.12 4.17
CA ALA A 145 -13.15 2.09 3.49
C ALA A 145 -12.23 0.91 3.18
N TRP A 146 -12.80 -0.25 2.96
CA TRP A 146 -12.08 -1.41 2.47
C TRP A 146 -12.88 -2.12 1.37
N VAL A 147 -12.17 -2.88 0.55
CA VAL A 147 -12.75 -3.85 -0.37
C VAL A 147 -11.99 -5.17 -0.29
N GLU A 148 -12.73 -6.28 -0.42
CA GLU A 148 -12.20 -7.63 -0.57
C GLU A 148 -12.20 -8.03 -2.03
N CYS A 149 -11.11 -8.62 -2.50
CA CYS A 149 -10.93 -8.91 -3.91
C CYS A 149 -10.38 -10.32 -4.16
N ARG A 150 -10.82 -10.90 -5.28
CA ARG A 150 -10.27 -12.13 -5.85
C ARG A 150 -9.50 -11.82 -7.12
N ALA A 151 -8.19 -12.13 -7.13
CA ALA A 151 -7.35 -11.96 -8.29
C ALA A 151 -7.81 -12.89 -9.44
N LEU A 152 -7.98 -12.32 -10.63
CA LEU A 152 -8.38 -13.01 -11.84
C LEU A 152 -7.23 -13.14 -12.82
N GLU A 153 -6.48 -12.05 -13.03
CA GLU A 153 -5.43 -11.98 -14.04
C GLU A 153 -4.16 -11.35 -13.47
N PHE A 154 -3.02 -11.82 -13.97
CA PHE A 154 -1.68 -11.33 -13.64
C PHE A 154 -0.98 -10.97 -14.94
N LEU A 155 -0.91 -9.68 -15.24
CA LEU A 155 -0.33 -9.14 -16.47
C LEU A 155 1.08 -8.62 -16.21
N SER A 156 2.07 -9.11 -16.96
CA SER A 156 3.43 -8.60 -16.87
C SER A 156 3.52 -7.18 -17.42
N ALA A 157 4.07 -6.27 -16.65
CA ALA A 157 4.20 -4.84 -16.94
C ALA A 157 5.62 -4.35 -16.56
N GLY A 158 6.63 -4.80 -17.30
CA GLY A 158 8.03 -4.44 -17.01
C GLY A 158 8.55 -5.06 -15.71
N ASP A 159 8.99 -4.22 -14.77
CA ASP A 159 9.44 -4.59 -13.41
C ASP A 159 8.27 -4.82 -12.43
N HIS A 160 7.04 -4.63 -12.90
CA HIS A 160 5.80 -4.83 -12.15
C HIS A 160 4.93 -5.94 -12.75
N THR A 161 3.97 -6.37 -11.93
CA THR A 161 2.83 -7.21 -12.35
C THR A 161 1.55 -6.47 -12.03
N LEU A 162 0.73 -6.19 -13.04
CA LEU A 162 -0.63 -5.68 -12.87
C LEU A 162 -1.56 -6.85 -12.54
N VAL A 163 -2.20 -6.79 -11.38
CA VAL A 163 -3.18 -7.78 -10.94
C VAL A 163 -4.57 -7.19 -11.10
N VAL A 164 -5.38 -7.82 -11.97
CA VAL A 164 -6.80 -7.48 -12.14
C VAL A 164 -7.63 -8.40 -11.25
N SER A 165 -8.46 -7.83 -10.40
CA SER A 165 -9.20 -8.55 -9.37
C SER A 165 -10.68 -8.20 -9.40
N GLU A 166 -11.55 -9.19 -9.17
CA GLU A 166 -12.97 -9.00 -8.93
C GLU A 166 -13.19 -8.49 -7.49
N VAL A 167 -13.98 -7.45 -7.34
CA VAL A 167 -14.41 -6.96 -6.03
C VAL A 167 -15.56 -7.83 -5.53
N LEU A 168 -15.33 -8.53 -4.43
CA LEU A 168 -16.29 -9.46 -3.80
C LEU A 168 -17.21 -8.76 -2.81
N ASP A 169 -16.64 -7.85 -2.00
CA ASP A 169 -17.33 -7.10 -0.95
C ASP A 169 -16.59 -5.79 -0.65
N GLY A 170 -17.22 -4.88 0.09
CA GLY A 170 -16.61 -3.63 0.50
C GLY A 170 -17.53 -2.79 1.38
N GLU A 171 -16.92 -2.01 2.27
CA GLU A 171 -17.63 -1.16 3.23
C GLU A 171 -16.91 0.19 3.39
N VAL A 172 -17.71 1.24 3.59
CA VAL A 172 -17.26 2.55 4.05
C VAL A 172 -17.40 2.59 5.57
N LEU A 173 -16.28 2.65 6.28
CA LEU A 173 -16.26 2.65 7.75
C LEU A 173 -16.53 4.03 8.35
N ARG A 174 -16.07 5.08 7.65
CA ARG A 174 -16.22 6.47 8.08
C ARG A 174 -16.00 7.45 6.95
N ASP A 175 -16.53 8.63 7.08
CA ASP A 175 -16.23 9.76 6.20
C ASP A 175 -14.83 10.30 6.48
N GLY A 176 -14.17 10.88 5.48
CA GLY A 176 -12.85 11.48 5.61
C GLY A 176 -12.21 11.77 4.26
N GLU A 177 -11.14 12.54 4.28
CA GLU A 177 -10.32 12.80 3.10
C GLU A 177 -9.31 11.66 2.91
N PRO A 178 -9.24 11.05 1.71
CA PRO A 178 -8.27 9.99 1.45
C PRO A 178 -6.84 10.53 1.43
N LEU A 179 -5.91 9.77 2.02
CA LEU A 179 -4.49 10.06 1.94
C LEU A 179 -3.99 9.89 0.51
N THR A 180 -3.23 10.86 0.04
CA THR A 180 -2.62 10.84 -1.30
C THR A 180 -1.10 10.91 -1.18
N GLN A 181 -0.41 10.43 -2.21
CA GLN A 181 1.04 10.56 -2.35
C GLN A 181 1.49 12.02 -2.21
N ARG A 182 0.75 12.94 -2.84
CA ARG A 182 1.01 14.39 -2.77
C ARG A 182 0.89 14.95 -1.35
N ALA A 183 -0.08 14.49 -0.57
CA ALA A 183 -0.28 14.93 0.81
C ALA A 183 0.88 14.50 1.74
N LEU A 184 1.52 13.37 1.45
CA LEU A 184 2.73 12.93 2.16
C LEU A 184 3.99 13.69 1.70
N GLY A 185 3.98 14.32 0.54
CA GLY A 185 5.19 14.84 -0.11
C GLY A 185 6.11 13.71 -0.61
N TRP A 186 5.57 12.52 -0.77
CA TRP A 186 6.29 11.39 -1.34
C TRP A 186 6.13 11.38 -2.86
N SER A 187 7.11 10.82 -3.53
CA SER A 187 7.04 10.50 -4.94
C SER A 187 7.49 9.07 -5.13
N TYR A 188 6.75 8.35 -5.91
CA TYR A 188 7.07 7.00 -6.36
C TYR A 188 6.87 7.00 -7.88
N GLY A 189 7.95 7.10 -8.59
CA GLY A 189 8.00 7.09 -10.04
C GLY A 189 9.43 6.70 -10.41
N GLY A 190 9.56 5.71 -11.25
CA GLY A 190 10.84 5.10 -11.62
C GLY A 190 11.86 6.07 -12.23
#